data_6e50e1f17053997a2da8023c2f5c6323
#
_entry.id   6e50e1f17053997a2da8023c2f5c6323
#
_cell.length_a   1.000
_cell.length_b   1.000
_cell.length_c   1.000
_cell.angle_alpha   90.00
_cell.angle_beta   90.00
_cell.angle_gamma   90.00
#
_symmetry.space_group_name_H-M   'P 1'
#
loop_
_entity.id
_entity.type
_entity.pdbx_description
1 polymer ?
#
loop_
_entity_poly.entity_id
_entity_poly.type
_entity_poly.pdbx_seq_one_letter_code
_entity_poly.pdbx_strand_id
1 'polypeptide(L)'
;MPSNESRWVVEKRLDKLKYARQNIAYCYFSVAATLIFPELSDAREFWAKNGALITVVDDFFDVGGSEEELINLVQLFEKWDVKESISCCSEDVEILYSALHSTICEIGHRSVSWQGRNLTSHMVEIWLDVLNSMLKEVEWSGTKTFPTFDEYMIPGHVSLALGPMVLSAVYFAGPKLSKEVVRSPEFCNMFKLMSTCGRLLNDIQTFKRESKEGKLNAVSIQMSHSVTAEEVIKKIRAQIDSERRELLRLVLRENGSIVRELARICFGT
;
A
#
# COMPACT_ATOMS: atom_id res chain seq x y z
N MET A 1 -18.86 -23.65 6.43
CA MET A 1 -17.41 -23.69 6.72
C MET A 1 -16.87 -22.30 6.50
N PRO A 2 -15.99 -21.75 7.35
CA PRO A 2 -15.35 -20.48 7.06
C PRO A 2 -14.58 -20.61 5.76
N SER A 3 -14.62 -19.57 4.91
CA SER A 3 -13.82 -19.50 3.68
C SER A 3 -12.32 -19.61 4.04
N ASN A 4 -11.48 -20.08 3.12
CA ASN A 4 -10.02 -20.16 3.35
C ASN A 4 -9.44 -18.82 3.82
N GLU A 5 -10.03 -17.72 3.40
CA GLU A 5 -9.66 -16.34 3.75
C GLU A 5 -9.93 -16.02 5.22
N SER A 6 -11.10 -16.41 5.74
CA SER A 6 -11.41 -16.28 7.17
C SER A 6 -10.49 -17.12 8.04
N ARG A 7 -10.04 -18.28 7.53
CA ARG A 7 -9.10 -19.14 8.22
C ARG A 7 -7.71 -18.48 8.35
N TRP A 8 -7.20 -17.86 7.29
CA TRP A 8 -5.91 -17.14 7.31
C TRP A 8 -5.89 -16.01 8.34
N VAL A 9 -6.97 -15.22 8.44
CA VAL A 9 -7.11 -14.15 9.44
C VAL A 9 -6.95 -14.70 10.87
N VAL A 10 -7.61 -15.83 11.16
CA VAL A 10 -7.51 -16.49 12.48
C VAL A 10 -6.12 -17.09 12.71
N GLU A 11 -5.54 -17.76 11.71
CA GLU A 11 -4.18 -18.31 11.78
C GLU A 11 -3.12 -17.23 12.04
N LYS A 12 -3.31 -16.03 11.51
CA LYS A 12 -2.45 -14.86 11.76
C LYS A 12 -2.83 -14.06 13.00
N ARG A 13 -3.85 -14.49 13.74
CA ARG A 13 -4.35 -13.82 14.96
C ARG A 13 -4.86 -12.38 14.72
N LEU A 14 -5.10 -11.98 13.46
CA LEU A 14 -5.58 -10.64 13.12
C LEU A 14 -6.99 -10.39 13.69
N ASP A 15 -7.77 -11.42 13.94
CA ASP A 15 -9.07 -11.37 14.61
C ASP A 15 -9.00 -10.91 16.08
N LYS A 16 -7.82 -10.92 16.68
CA LYS A 16 -7.56 -10.43 18.05
C LYS A 16 -7.42 -8.91 18.11
N LEU A 17 -7.01 -8.28 17.02
CA LEU A 17 -6.86 -6.83 16.89
C LEU A 17 -8.23 -6.18 16.73
N LYS A 18 -8.88 -5.84 17.84
CA LYS A 18 -10.27 -5.38 17.86
C LYS A 18 -10.53 -4.03 17.20
N TYR A 19 -9.50 -3.20 17.07
CA TYR A 19 -9.57 -1.93 16.37
C TYR A 19 -9.55 -2.12 14.84
N ALA A 20 -9.02 -3.26 14.37
CA ALA A 20 -8.72 -3.48 12.97
C ALA A 20 -9.92 -4.00 12.18
N ARG A 21 -10.20 -3.38 11.04
CA ARG A 21 -11.19 -3.83 10.07
C ARG A 21 -10.76 -5.15 9.42
N GLN A 22 -11.67 -6.10 9.34
CA GLN A 22 -11.45 -7.40 8.72
C GLN A 22 -12.07 -7.42 7.32
N ASN A 23 -11.27 -7.15 6.28
CA ASN A 23 -11.78 -6.94 4.93
C ASN A 23 -11.14 -7.84 3.86
N ILE A 24 -10.49 -8.96 4.23
CA ILE A 24 -9.78 -9.84 3.29
C ILE A 24 -10.68 -10.32 2.14
N ALA A 25 -11.95 -10.66 2.43
CA ALA A 25 -12.90 -11.08 1.40
C ALA A 25 -13.18 -9.96 0.38
N TYR A 26 -13.27 -8.71 0.83
CA TYR A 26 -13.40 -7.55 -0.06
C TYR A 26 -12.14 -7.34 -0.90
N CYS A 27 -10.96 -7.47 -0.31
CA CYS A 27 -9.69 -7.38 -1.04
C CYS A 27 -9.58 -8.48 -2.11
N TYR A 28 -9.96 -9.73 -1.78
CA TYR A 28 -9.99 -10.82 -2.74
C TYR A 28 -10.99 -10.56 -3.87
N PHE A 29 -12.20 -10.12 -3.54
CA PHE A 29 -13.23 -9.81 -4.53
C PHE A 29 -12.77 -8.72 -5.50
N SER A 30 -12.12 -7.66 -5.00
CA SER A 30 -11.63 -6.56 -5.82
C SER A 30 -10.64 -7.00 -6.90
N VAL A 31 -9.73 -7.91 -6.57
CA VAL A 31 -8.73 -8.43 -7.52
C VAL A 31 -9.31 -9.53 -8.41
N ALA A 32 -10.24 -10.34 -7.91
CA ALA A 32 -10.87 -11.40 -8.68
C ALA A 32 -11.67 -10.86 -9.88
N ALA A 33 -12.14 -9.62 -9.79
CA ALA A 33 -12.83 -8.94 -10.88
C ALA A 33 -11.87 -8.50 -12.02
N THR A 34 -10.57 -8.40 -11.76
CA THR A 34 -9.55 -7.98 -12.73
C THR A 34 -8.65 -9.13 -13.18
N LEU A 35 -8.19 -9.96 -12.25
CA LEU A 35 -7.33 -11.13 -12.51
C LEU A 35 -8.19 -12.39 -12.58
N ILE A 36 -8.94 -12.54 -13.68
CA ILE A 36 -9.99 -13.58 -13.81
C ILE A 36 -9.44 -14.98 -14.14
N PHE A 37 -8.24 -15.10 -14.70
CA PHE A 37 -7.70 -16.37 -15.14
C PHE A 37 -7.31 -17.28 -13.97
N PRO A 38 -7.65 -18.60 -13.99
CA PRO A 38 -7.35 -19.53 -12.89
C PRO A 38 -5.88 -19.59 -12.49
N GLU A 39 -4.96 -19.53 -13.46
CA GLU A 39 -3.50 -19.53 -13.28
C GLU A 39 -2.98 -18.35 -12.48
N LEU A 40 -3.75 -17.27 -12.35
CA LEU A 40 -3.41 -16.08 -11.55
C LEU A 40 -3.86 -16.19 -10.08
N SER A 41 -4.12 -17.41 -9.59
CA SER A 41 -4.56 -17.64 -8.21
C SER A 41 -3.57 -17.08 -7.17
N ASP A 42 -2.26 -17.25 -7.39
CA ASP A 42 -1.21 -16.73 -6.51
C ASP A 42 -1.22 -15.21 -6.44
N ALA A 43 -1.39 -14.57 -7.61
CA ALA A 43 -1.50 -13.11 -7.68
C ALA A 43 -2.71 -12.58 -6.89
N ARG A 44 -3.88 -13.24 -7.02
CA ARG A 44 -5.08 -12.88 -6.23
C ARG A 44 -4.90 -13.09 -4.75
N GLU A 45 -4.27 -14.20 -4.37
CA GLU A 45 -4.01 -14.53 -2.98
C GLU A 45 -3.11 -13.48 -2.31
N PHE A 46 -1.98 -13.12 -2.94
CA PHE A 46 -1.08 -12.13 -2.37
C PHE A 46 -1.62 -10.70 -2.40
N TRP A 47 -2.41 -10.35 -3.42
CA TRP A 47 -3.17 -9.10 -3.40
C TRP A 47 -4.09 -9.03 -2.18
N ALA A 48 -4.89 -10.07 -1.94
CA ALA A 48 -5.85 -10.10 -0.85
C ALA A 48 -5.18 -10.06 0.53
N LYS A 49 -4.11 -10.88 0.72
CA LYS A 49 -3.34 -10.90 1.96
C LYS A 49 -2.71 -9.53 2.26
N ASN A 50 -2.02 -8.93 1.27
CA ASN A 50 -1.41 -7.62 1.47
C ASN A 50 -2.47 -6.51 1.63
N GLY A 51 -3.57 -6.54 0.90
CA GLY A 51 -4.67 -5.58 1.08
C GLY A 51 -5.28 -5.65 2.48
N ALA A 52 -5.46 -6.85 3.03
CA ALA A 52 -5.92 -7.03 4.40
C ALA A 52 -4.88 -6.51 5.42
N LEU A 53 -3.60 -6.84 5.23
CA LEU A 53 -2.51 -6.34 6.10
C LEU A 53 -2.38 -4.83 6.06
N ILE A 54 -2.48 -4.21 4.87
CA ILE A 54 -2.48 -2.76 4.72
C ILE A 54 -3.60 -2.13 5.54
N THR A 55 -4.82 -2.69 5.46
CA THR A 55 -5.95 -2.17 6.23
C THR A 55 -5.72 -2.28 7.73
N VAL A 56 -5.19 -3.40 8.20
CA VAL A 56 -4.91 -3.62 9.63
C VAL A 56 -3.79 -2.70 10.12
N VAL A 57 -2.75 -2.50 9.32
CA VAL A 57 -1.64 -1.58 9.62
C VAL A 57 -2.15 -0.13 9.63
N ASP A 58 -2.96 0.27 8.65
CA ASP A 58 -3.59 1.60 8.59
C ASP A 58 -4.42 1.88 9.86
N ASP A 59 -5.26 0.92 10.27
CA ASP A 59 -6.03 1.03 11.51
C ASP A 59 -5.14 1.07 12.77
N PHE A 60 -3.99 0.39 12.76
CA PHE A 60 -3.02 0.43 13.86
C PHE A 60 -2.37 1.82 13.97
N PHE A 61 -1.95 2.41 12.86
CA PHE A 61 -1.37 3.75 12.84
C PHE A 61 -2.40 4.85 13.13
N ASP A 62 -3.65 4.62 12.75
CA ASP A 62 -4.74 5.60 12.93
C ASP A 62 -5.29 5.65 14.36
N VAL A 63 -5.51 4.48 14.97
CA VAL A 63 -6.26 4.41 16.25
C VAL A 63 -5.80 3.30 17.20
N GLY A 64 -5.08 2.28 16.71
CA GLY A 64 -4.79 1.08 17.48
C GLY A 64 -3.53 1.17 18.33
N GLY A 65 -2.45 1.75 17.77
CA GLY A 65 -1.14 1.75 18.40
C GLY A 65 -0.80 3.05 19.12
N SER A 66 -0.03 2.93 20.20
CA SER A 66 0.67 4.05 20.82
C SER A 66 1.90 4.44 20.00
N GLU A 67 2.43 5.66 20.18
CA GLU A 67 3.65 6.13 19.50
C GLU A 67 4.83 5.14 19.69
N GLU A 68 5.00 4.59 20.88
CA GLU A 68 6.04 3.59 21.18
C GLU A 68 5.87 2.33 20.34
N GLU A 69 4.63 1.83 20.20
CA GLU A 69 4.31 0.64 19.43
C GLU A 69 4.52 0.85 17.92
N LEU A 70 4.15 2.03 17.39
CA LEU A 70 4.38 2.39 15.99
C LEU A 70 5.88 2.42 15.67
N ILE A 71 6.67 3.07 16.51
CA ILE A 71 8.14 3.13 16.38
C ILE A 71 8.74 1.72 16.49
N ASN A 72 8.26 0.90 17.43
CA ASN A 72 8.76 -0.47 17.60
C ASN A 72 8.49 -1.32 16.35
N LEU A 73 7.30 -1.22 15.74
CA LEU A 73 6.99 -1.93 14.50
C LEU A 73 7.96 -1.53 13.36
N VAL A 74 8.25 -0.24 13.19
CA VAL A 74 9.23 0.24 12.20
C VAL A 74 10.62 -0.33 12.47
N GLN A 75 11.10 -0.28 13.72
CA GLN A 75 12.41 -0.79 14.13
C GLN A 75 12.56 -2.30 13.86
N LEU A 76 11.50 -3.08 14.05
CA LEU A 76 11.50 -4.51 13.72
C LEU A 76 11.73 -4.75 12.22
N PHE A 77 11.18 -3.89 11.36
CA PHE A 77 11.42 -3.95 9.90
C PHE A 77 12.82 -3.48 9.52
N GLU A 78 13.34 -2.41 10.13
CA GLU A 78 14.72 -1.92 9.90
C GLU A 78 15.77 -2.98 10.22
N LYS A 79 15.50 -3.82 11.23
CA LYS A 79 16.42 -4.87 11.70
C LYS A 79 16.02 -6.28 11.24
N TRP A 80 15.29 -6.39 10.14
CA TRP A 80 14.77 -7.65 9.60
C TRP A 80 15.78 -8.80 9.58
N ASP A 81 17.01 -8.52 9.14
CA ASP A 81 18.07 -9.53 8.96
C ASP A 81 19.07 -9.56 10.14
N VAL A 82 18.87 -8.79 11.19
CA VAL A 82 19.80 -8.68 12.31
C VAL A 82 19.50 -9.77 13.34
N LYS A 83 20.53 -10.56 13.71
CA LYS A 83 20.41 -11.64 14.71
C LYS A 83 20.09 -11.16 16.13
N GLU A 84 20.33 -9.91 16.44
CA GLU A 84 19.91 -9.29 17.70
C GLU A 84 18.44 -8.92 17.59
N SER A 85 17.57 -9.76 18.14
CA SER A 85 16.13 -9.54 18.12
C SER A 85 15.76 -8.31 18.96
N ILE A 86 15.16 -7.30 18.31
CA ILE A 86 14.31 -6.36 19.03
C ILE A 86 13.10 -7.15 19.51
N SER A 87 12.73 -6.99 20.79
CA SER A 87 11.49 -7.57 21.31
C SER A 87 10.30 -6.74 20.84
N CYS A 88 9.19 -7.41 20.54
CA CYS A 88 7.91 -6.73 20.39
C CYS A 88 7.50 -6.13 21.74
N CYS A 89 7.17 -4.85 21.77
CA CYS A 89 6.83 -4.15 23.01
C CYS A 89 5.40 -4.46 23.49
N SER A 90 4.55 -5.02 22.60
CA SER A 90 3.19 -5.43 22.95
C SER A 90 2.73 -6.65 22.14
N GLU A 91 1.60 -7.25 22.56
CA GLU A 91 0.97 -8.36 21.84
C GLU A 91 0.46 -7.93 20.45
N ASP A 92 -0.05 -6.72 20.33
CA ASP A 92 -0.54 -6.19 19.06
C ASP A 92 0.59 -6.02 18.04
N VAL A 93 1.76 -5.51 18.47
CA VAL A 93 2.97 -5.43 17.63
C VAL A 93 3.45 -6.82 17.24
N GLU A 94 3.43 -7.80 18.16
CA GLU A 94 3.80 -9.19 17.88
C GLU A 94 2.91 -9.81 16.80
N ILE A 95 1.58 -9.63 16.92
CA ILE A 95 0.61 -10.14 15.94
C ILE A 95 0.85 -9.52 14.57
N LEU A 96 0.96 -8.19 14.50
CA LEU A 96 1.19 -7.46 13.24
C LEU A 96 2.51 -7.87 12.59
N TYR A 97 3.61 -7.82 13.35
CA TYR A 97 4.92 -8.18 12.82
C TYR A 97 4.96 -9.64 12.35
N SER A 98 4.42 -10.58 13.13
CA SER A 98 4.37 -12.00 12.75
C SER A 98 3.56 -12.24 11.48
N ALA A 99 2.42 -11.55 11.32
CA ALA A 99 1.58 -11.66 10.13
C ALA A 99 2.29 -11.10 8.89
N LEU A 100 2.88 -9.92 9.00
CA LEU A 100 3.66 -9.28 7.94
C LEU A 100 4.89 -10.11 7.58
N HIS A 101 5.69 -10.49 8.57
CA HIS A 101 6.90 -11.30 8.41
C HIS A 101 6.61 -12.61 7.68
N SER A 102 5.62 -13.36 8.15
CA SER A 102 5.30 -14.66 7.53
C SER A 102 4.76 -14.50 6.09
N THR A 103 3.99 -13.45 5.80
CA THR A 103 3.46 -13.19 4.46
C THR A 103 4.58 -12.76 3.51
N ILE A 104 5.49 -11.89 3.95
CA ILE A 104 6.66 -11.48 3.15
C ILE A 104 7.59 -12.65 2.88
N CYS A 105 7.85 -13.51 3.88
CA CYS A 105 8.65 -14.72 3.68
C CYS A 105 7.97 -15.70 2.70
N GLU A 106 6.65 -15.86 2.77
CA GLU A 106 5.88 -16.69 1.83
C GLU A 106 6.00 -16.14 0.40
N ILE A 107 5.83 -14.83 0.18
CA ILE A 107 6.05 -14.17 -1.12
C ILE A 107 7.47 -14.45 -1.60
N GLY A 108 8.48 -14.22 -0.75
CA GLY A 108 9.88 -14.44 -1.09
C GLY A 108 10.18 -15.88 -1.51
N HIS A 109 9.63 -16.86 -0.80
CA HIS A 109 9.82 -18.28 -1.12
C HIS A 109 9.12 -18.66 -2.42
N ARG A 110 7.84 -18.32 -2.59
CA ARG A 110 7.05 -18.67 -3.79
C ARG A 110 7.54 -17.91 -5.02
N SER A 111 8.10 -16.72 -4.88
CA SER A 111 8.62 -15.94 -6.00
C SER A 111 9.83 -16.59 -6.71
N VAL A 112 10.54 -17.51 -6.07
CA VAL A 112 11.67 -18.20 -6.70
C VAL A 112 11.24 -18.96 -7.95
N SER A 113 10.08 -19.64 -7.92
CA SER A 113 9.55 -20.37 -9.07
C SER A 113 9.03 -19.44 -10.17
N TRP A 114 8.44 -18.29 -9.81
CA TRP A 114 7.88 -17.33 -10.77
C TRP A 114 8.91 -16.37 -11.35
N GLN A 115 9.75 -15.82 -10.49
CA GLN A 115 10.68 -14.73 -10.84
C GLN A 115 12.13 -15.19 -10.99
N GLY A 116 12.44 -16.46 -10.62
CA GLY A 116 13.82 -16.98 -10.58
C GLY A 116 14.67 -16.39 -9.47
N ARG A 117 14.09 -15.64 -8.53
CA ARG A 117 14.77 -15.01 -7.39
C ARG A 117 13.86 -14.86 -6.18
N ASN A 118 14.45 -14.83 -4.99
CA ASN A 118 13.73 -14.52 -3.77
C ASN A 118 13.48 -13.01 -3.67
N LEU A 119 12.25 -12.63 -3.33
CA LEU A 119 11.82 -11.23 -3.25
C LEU A 119 11.70 -10.70 -1.81
N THR A 120 12.06 -11.48 -0.79
CA THR A 120 11.88 -11.09 0.63
C THR A 120 12.46 -9.70 0.91
N SER A 121 13.75 -9.47 0.62
CA SER A 121 14.38 -8.18 0.91
C SER A 121 13.70 -7.01 0.19
N HIS A 122 13.24 -7.22 -1.04
CA HIS A 122 12.52 -6.18 -1.78
C HIS A 122 11.14 -5.88 -1.19
N MET A 123 10.41 -6.90 -0.74
CA MET A 123 9.13 -6.69 -0.07
C MET A 123 9.30 -6.02 1.29
N VAL A 124 10.39 -6.31 2.00
CA VAL A 124 10.75 -5.61 3.26
C VAL A 124 11.02 -4.13 2.99
N GLU A 125 11.80 -3.80 1.95
CA GLU A 125 12.05 -2.40 1.54
C GLU A 125 10.72 -1.66 1.29
N ILE A 126 9.81 -2.27 0.52
CA ILE A 126 8.51 -1.67 0.16
C ILE A 126 7.64 -1.45 1.40
N TRP A 127 7.56 -2.43 2.30
CA TRP A 127 6.79 -2.30 3.54
C TRP A 127 7.39 -1.28 4.49
N LEU A 128 8.72 -1.23 4.60
CA LEU A 128 9.42 -0.24 5.42
C LEU A 128 9.14 1.20 4.93
N ASP A 129 9.13 1.42 3.62
CA ASP A 129 8.76 2.71 3.04
C ASP A 129 7.32 3.11 3.40
N VAL A 130 6.38 2.16 3.38
CA VAL A 130 4.98 2.40 3.79
C VAL A 130 4.90 2.75 5.28
N LEU A 131 5.52 1.95 6.14
CA LEU A 131 5.50 2.17 7.59
C LEU A 131 6.11 3.51 7.98
N ASN A 132 7.26 3.87 7.40
CA ASN A 132 7.90 5.18 7.61
C ASN A 132 7.02 6.34 7.11
N SER A 133 6.32 6.15 5.99
CA SER A 133 5.42 7.17 5.46
C SER A 133 4.20 7.38 6.35
N MET A 134 3.61 6.30 6.88
CA MET A 134 2.52 6.38 7.85
C MET A 134 2.98 7.02 9.17
N LEU A 135 4.17 6.64 9.67
CA LEU A 135 4.74 7.25 10.88
C LEU A 135 4.93 8.76 10.70
N LYS A 136 5.35 9.20 9.52
CA LYS A 136 5.49 10.64 9.20
C LYS A 136 4.16 11.38 9.25
N GLU A 137 3.07 10.79 8.79
CA GLU A 137 1.74 11.38 8.88
C GLU A 137 1.26 11.49 10.34
N VAL A 138 1.56 10.47 11.17
CA VAL A 138 1.28 10.50 12.62
C VAL A 138 2.07 11.61 13.31
N GLU A 139 3.37 11.79 13.02
CA GLU A 139 4.20 12.88 13.56
C GLU A 139 3.61 14.25 13.27
N TRP A 140 3.14 14.50 12.04
CA TRP A 140 2.49 15.77 11.70
C TRP A 140 1.21 16.00 12.49
N SER A 141 0.40 14.95 12.65
CA SER A 141 -0.84 15.04 13.44
C SER A 141 -0.55 15.33 14.92
N GLY A 142 0.45 14.65 15.50
CA GLY A 142 0.86 14.83 16.90
C GLY A 142 1.45 16.20 17.20
N THR A 143 2.29 16.73 16.31
CA THR A 143 2.93 18.05 16.44
C THR A 143 2.05 19.21 15.97
N LYS A 144 0.88 18.93 15.40
CA LYS A 144 0.00 19.91 14.73
C LYS A 144 0.73 20.73 13.67
N THR A 145 1.71 20.11 13.02
CA THR A 145 2.45 20.72 11.91
C THR A 145 1.66 20.50 10.63
N PHE A 146 1.39 21.59 9.92
CA PHE A 146 0.69 21.52 8.63
C PHE A 146 1.73 21.57 7.50
N PRO A 147 1.98 20.44 6.81
CA PRO A 147 2.86 20.44 5.65
C PRO A 147 2.23 21.22 4.49
N THR A 148 3.04 21.67 3.56
CA THR A 148 2.55 22.09 2.24
C THR A 148 1.97 20.88 1.48
N PHE A 149 1.18 21.14 0.46
CA PHE A 149 0.62 20.06 -0.37
C PHE A 149 1.72 19.17 -0.98
N ASP A 150 2.80 19.76 -1.46
CA ASP A 150 3.92 19.01 -2.06
C ASP A 150 4.64 18.16 -1.01
N GLU A 151 4.90 18.69 0.19
CA GLU A 151 5.47 17.92 1.30
C GLU A 151 4.56 16.77 1.73
N TYR A 152 3.24 16.99 1.80
CA TYR A 152 2.26 15.97 2.12
C TYR A 152 2.24 14.84 1.08
N MET A 153 2.35 15.17 -0.20
CA MET A 153 2.33 14.17 -1.26
C MET A 153 3.59 13.28 -1.32
N ILE A 154 4.72 13.69 -0.68
CA ILE A 154 5.93 12.85 -0.63
C ILE A 154 5.65 11.53 0.12
N PRO A 155 5.26 11.49 1.40
CA PRO A 155 4.83 10.26 2.05
C PRO A 155 3.44 9.80 1.59
N GLY A 156 2.53 10.72 1.28
CA GLY A 156 1.12 10.41 1.02
C GLY A 156 0.87 9.46 -0.15
N HIS A 157 1.65 9.51 -1.23
CA HIS A 157 1.52 8.52 -2.30
C HIS A 157 2.10 7.16 -1.94
N VAL A 158 3.03 7.07 -0.97
CA VAL A 158 3.61 5.82 -0.48
C VAL A 158 2.71 5.18 0.57
N SER A 159 2.20 5.96 1.54
CA SER A 159 1.32 5.48 2.62
C SER A 159 -0.04 4.96 2.13
N LEU A 160 -0.47 5.32 0.91
CA LEU A 160 -1.59 4.65 0.24
C LEU A 160 -1.35 3.15 0.06
N ALA A 161 -0.10 2.71 0.18
CA ALA A 161 0.35 1.31 0.22
C ALA A 161 -0.01 0.47 -1.02
N LEU A 162 -0.10 1.09 -2.21
CA LEU A 162 -0.23 0.33 -3.46
C LEU A 162 1.00 -0.55 -3.74
N GLY A 163 2.20 -0.18 -3.23
CA GLY A 163 3.42 -0.95 -3.40
C GLY A 163 3.27 -2.40 -2.95
N PRO A 164 3.02 -2.69 -1.68
CA PRO A 164 2.87 -4.06 -1.19
C PRO A 164 1.78 -4.85 -1.90
N MET A 165 0.65 -4.23 -2.21
CA MET A 165 -0.52 -4.89 -2.81
C MET A 165 -0.31 -5.18 -4.29
N VAL A 166 0.02 -4.16 -5.09
CA VAL A 166 0.10 -4.28 -6.55
C VAL A 166 1.35 -5.05 -6.96
N LEU A 167 2.53 -4.75 -6.38
CA LEU A 167 3.77 -5.44 -6.77
C LEU A 167 3.75 -6.91 -6.39
N SER A 168 3.19 -7.27 -5.22
CA SER A 168 3.05 -8.68 -4.87
C SER A 168 2.21 -9.44 -5.89
N ALA A 169 1.11 -8.87 -6.38
CA ALA A 169 0.30 -9.49 -7.42
C ALA A 169 1.01 -9.57 -8.77
N VAL A 170 1.66 -8.48 -9.18
CA VAL A 170 2.38 -8.40 -10.46
C VAL A 170 3.49 -9.44 -10.57
N TYR A 171 4.20 -9.73 -9.48
CA TYR A 171 5.24 -10.77 -9.47
C TYR A 171 4.70 -12.19 -9.70
N PHE A 172 3.41 -12.41 -9.50
CA PHE A 172 2.74 -13.70 -9.72
C PHE A 172 1.75 -13.69 -10.89
N ALA A 173 1.65 -12.57 -11.62
CA ALA A 173 0.72 -12.44 -12.74
C ALA A 173 1.40 -12.36 -14.10
N GLY A 174 2.69 -12.01 -14.15
CA GLY A 174 3.29 -11.59 -15.39
C GLY A 174 4.72 -12.05 -15.66
N PRO A 175 5.43 -11.30 -16.49
CA PRO A 175 6.79 -11.62 -16.87
C PRO A 175 7.75 -11.52 -15.69
N LYS A 176 8.94 -12.11 -15.87
CA LYS A 176 10.02 -11.94 -14.91
C LYS A 176 10.48 -10.49 -14.88
N LEU A 177 10.31 -9.85 -13.73
CA LEU A 177 10.72 -8.47 -13.49
C LEU A 177 12.09 -8.45 -12.80
N SER A 178 13.12 -8.01 -13.51
CA SER A 178 14.45 -7.83 -12.91
C SER A 178 14.48 -6.66 -11.91
N LYS A 179 15.53 -6.60 -11.08
CA LYS A 179 15.74 -5.45 -10.18
C LYS A 179 15.87 -4.12 -10.93
N GLU A 180 16.54 -4.16 -12.08
CA GLU A 180 16.77 -2.98 -12.92
C GLU A 180 15.45 -2.43 -13.46
N VAL A 181 14.52 -3.31 -13.83
CA VAL A 181 13.20 -2.94 -14.33
C VAL A 181 12.37 -2.26 -13.28
N VAL A 182 12.21 -2.88 -12.10
CA VAL A 182 11.37 -2.30 -11.03
C VAL A 182 11.96 -1.05 -10.40
N ARG A 183 13.26 -0.79 -10.60
CA ARG A 183 13.95 0.44 -10.19
C ARG A 183 14.15 1.42 -11.34
N SER A 184 13.67 1.10 -12.53
CA SER A 184 13.78 2.03 -13.67
C SER A 184 12.95 3.29 -13.44
N PRO A 185 13.42 4.46 -13.93
CA PRO A 185 12.67 5.70 -13.80
C PRO A 185 11.25 5.61 -14.38
N GLU A 186 11.07 4.84 -15.46
CA GLU A 186 9.77 4.64 -16.10
C GLU A 186 8.80 3.86 -15.20
N PHE A 187 9.26 2.77 -14.60
CA PHE A 187 8.45 1.96 -13.68
C PHE A 187 8.11 2.74 -12.40
N CYS A 188 9.10 3.42 -11.81
CA CYS A 188 8.89 4.26 -10.63
C CYS A 188 7.91 5.41 -10.92
N ASN A 189 8.01 6.05 -12.10
CA ASN A 189 7.08 7.10 -12.50
C ASN A 189 5.65 6.57 -12.68
N MET A 190 5.48 5.43 -13.34
CA MET A 190 4.18 4.76 -13.45
C MET A 190 3.55 4.50 -12.08
N PHE A 191 4.33 3.94 -11.16
CA PHE A 191 3.88 3.65 -9.79
C PHE A 191 3.49 4.93 -9.04
N LYS A 192 4.31 5.98 -9.15
CA LYS A 192 4.04 7.28 -8.56
C LYS A 192 2.74 7.89 -9.09
N LEU A 193 2.51 7.87 -10.40
CA LEU A 193 1.27 8.36 -11.02
C LEU A 193 0.04 7.61 -10.51
N MET A 194 0.11 6.28 -10.45
CA MET A 194 -0.98 5.44 -9.90
C MET A 194 -1.25 5.77 -8.44
N SER A 195 -0.21 5.82 -7.62
CA SER A 195 -0.33 6.09 -6.18
C SER A 195 -0.82 7.51 -5.90
N THR A 196 -0.36 8.50 -6.67
CA THR A 196 -0.86 9.88 -6.59
C THR A 196 -2.35 9.96 -6.91
N CYS A 197 -2.79 9.35 -8.02
CA CYS A 197 -4.21 9.28 -8.36
C CYS A 197 -5.03 8.60 -7.26
N GLY A 198 -4.56 7.47 -6.74
CA GLY A 198 -5.21 6.73 -5.67
C GLY A 198 -5.33 7.54 -4.38
N ARG A 199 -4.22 8.17 -3.93
CA ARG A 199 -4.21 9.03 -2.74
C ARG A 199 -5.18 10.19 -2.87
N LEU A 200 -5.13 10.93 -3.94
CA LEU A 200 -6.00 12.07 -4.16
C LEU A 200 -7.49 11.68 -4.28
N LEU A 201 -7.80 10.53 -4.89
CA LEU A 201 -9.16 9.99 -4.92
C LEU A 201 -9.64 9.59 -3.52
N ASN A 202 -8.78 8.94 -2.74
CA ASN A 202 -9.08 8.59 -1.35
C ASN A 202 -9.37 9.84 -0.53
N ASP A 203 -8.50 10.85 -0.60
CA ASP A 203 -8.62 12.09 0.14
C ASP A 203 -9.92 12.86 -0.21
N ILE A 204 -10.34 12.87 -1.47
CA ILE A 204 -11.64 13.44 -1.86
C ILE A 204 -12.81 12.69 -1.19
N GLN A 205 -12.72 11.37 -1.10
CA GLN A 205 -13.79 10.54 -0.52
C GLN A 205 -13.86 10.66 1.00
N THR A 206 -12.71 10.72 1.65
CA THR A 206 -12.58 10.68 3.11
C THR A 206 -12.61 12.07 3.75
N PHE A 207 -12.43 13.15 2.97
CA PHE A 207 -12.29 14.53 3.46
C PHE A 207 -13.28 14.91 4.57
N LYS A 208 -14.59 14.64 4.37
CA LYS A 208 -15.62 15.05 5.35
C LYS A 208 -15.49 14.34 6.69
N ARG A 209 -15.01 13.09 6.69
CA ARG A 209 -14.77 12.30 7.88
C ARG A 209 -13.47 12.74 8.54
N GLU A 210 -12.39 12.76 7.79
CA GLU A 210 -11.03 13.07 8.27
C GLU A 210 -10.90 14.49 8.79
N SER A 211 -11.57 15.45 8.15
CA SER A 211 -11.66 16.82 8.66
C SER A 211 -12.30 16.93 10.05
N LYS A 212 -13.27 16.04 10.38
CA LYS A 212 -13.87 15.99 11.73
C LYS A 212 -12.94 15.31 12.73
N GLU A 213 -12.13 14.38 12.28
CA GLU A 213 -11.16 13.63 13.09
C GLU A 213 -9.85 14.42 13.27
N GLY A 214 -9.68 15.56 12.59
CA GLY A 214 -8.46 16.36 12.64
C GLY A 214 -7.28 15.75 11.89
N LYS A 215 -7.54 14.79 10.99
CA LYS A 215 -6.52 14.14 10.17
C LYS A 215 -6.11 15.02 9.00
N LEU A 216 -4.85 14.86 8.58
CA LEU A 216 -4.33 15.50 7.39
C LEU A 216 -4.98 14.89 6.13
N ASN A 217 -5.32 15.77 5.19
CA ASN A 217 -5.96 15.39 3.95
C ASN A 217 -5.65 16.44 2.88
N ALA A 218 -5.40 16.03 1.64
CA ALA A 218 -5.02 16.92 0.54
C ALA A 218 -6.03 18.06 0.33
N VAL A 219 -7.31 17.83 0.59
CA VAL A 219 -8.34 18.87 0.48
C VAL A 219 -8.19 19.88 1.60
N SER A 220 -8.07 19.44 2.86
CA SER A 220 -7.93 20.34 4.02
C SER A 220 -6.64 21.17 3.97
N ILE A 221 -5.53 20.58 3.49
CA ILE A 221 -4.24 21.26 3.34
C ILE A 221 -4.31 22.42 2.32
N GLN A 222 -5.07 22.24 1.22
CA GLN A 222 -5.20 23.26 0.18
C GLN A 222 -6.31 24.29 0.45
N MET A 223 -7.16 24.05 1.44
CA MET A 223 -8.18 25.04 1.84
C MET A 223 -7.56 26.24 2.52
N SER A 224 -8.14 27.40 2.27
CA SER A 224 -7.82 28.68 2.95
C SER A 224 -9.11 29.44 3.21
N HIS A 225 -9.03 30.55 3.94
CA HIS A 225 -10.20 31.41 4.21
C HIS A 225 -10.93 31.92 2.96
N SER A 226 -10.25 31.92 1.80
CA SER A 226 -10.79 32.41 0.52
C SER A 226 -11.09 31.32 -0.50
N VAL A 227 -10.82 30.03 -0.21
CA VAL A 227 -10.99 28.91 -1.15
C VAL A 227 -11.85 27.83 -0.51
N THR A 228 -12.96 27.49 -1.15
CA THR A 228 -13.90 26.47 -0.67
C THR A 228 -13.40 25.03 -0.95
N ALA A 229 -13.94 24.07 -0.21
CA ALA A 229 -13.64 22.66 -0.44
C ALA A 229 -14.02 22.21 -1.87
N GLU A 230 -15.13 22.73 -2.41
CA GLU A 230 -15.57 22.41 -3.77
C GLU A 230 -14.57 22.87 -4.82
N GLU A 231 -14.00 24.08 -4.65
CA GLU A 231 -12.99 24.61 -5.57
C GLU A 231 -11.68 23.80 -5.49
N VAL A 232 -11.26 23.42 -4.27
CA VAL A 232 -10.09 22.57 -4.07
C VAL A 232 -10.32 21.18 -4.68
N ILE A 233 -11.46 20.53 -4.42
CA ILE A 233 -11.80 19.23 -5.01
C ILE A 233 -11.80 19.30 -6.54
N LYS A 234 -12.30 20.40 -7.13
CA LYS A 234 -12.25 20.60 -8.58
C LYS A 234 -10.82 20.65 -9.12
N LYS A 235 -9.92 21.35 -8.41
CA LYS A 235 -8.48 21.40 -8.76
C LYS A 235 -7.83 20.03 -8.65
N ILE A 236 -8.08 19.32 -7.55
CA ILE A 236 -7.54 17.96 -7.35
C ILE A 236 -8.05 17.00 -8.43
N ARG A 237 -9.32 17.07 -8.82
CA ARG A 237 -9.86 16.27 -9.94
C ARG A 237 -9.17 16.57 -11.27
N ALA A 238 -8.90 17.84 -11.56
CA ALA A 238 -8.17 18.22 -12.77
C ALA A 238 -6.72 17.70 -12.75
N GLN A 239 -6.07 17.69 -11.58
CA GLN A 239 -4.75 17.05 -11.40
C GLN A 239 -4.84 15.54 -11.64
N ILE A 240 -5.78 14.83 -11.02
CA ILE A 240 -6.00 13.39 -11.25
C ILE A 240 -6.20 13.10 -12.74
N ASP A 241 -6.98 13.90 -13.46
CA ASP A 241 -7.19 13.72 -14.89
C ASP A 241 -5.90 13.95 -15.71
N SER A 242 -5.03 14.85 -15.25
CA SER A 242 -3.70 15.06 -15.86
C SER A 242 -2.78 13.85 -15.63
N GLU A 243 -2.69 13.37 -14.40
CA GLU A 243 -1.88 12.20 -14.03
C GLU A 243 -2.36 10.92 -14.77
N ARG A 244 -3.68 10.74 -14.87
CA ARG A 244 -4.28 9.62 -15.63
C ARG A 244 -3.95 9.69 -17.13
N ARG A 245 -3.95 10.87 -17.72
CA ARG A 245 -3.54 11.03 -19.13
C ARG A 245 -2.06 10.70 -19.33
N GLU A 246 -1.20 11.09 -18.39
CA GLU A 246 0.21 10.75 -18.45
C GLU A 246 0.44 9.24 -18.27
N LEU A 247 -0.26 8.63 -17.29
CA LEU A 247 -0.24 7.18 -17.10
C LEU A 247 -0.67 6.44 -18.38
N LEU A 248 -1.75 6.90 -19.02
CA LEU A 248 -2.22 6.32 -20.28
C LEU A 248 -1.17 6.45 -21.39
N ARG A 249 -0.48 7.59 -21.50
CA ARG A 249 0.62 7.76 -22.45
C ARG A 249 1.76 6.78 -22.22
N LEU A 250 2.13 6.53 -20.94
CA LEU A 250 3.17 5.54 -20.61
C LEU A 250 2.74 4.12 -21.02
N VAL A 251 1.50 3.75 -20.74
CA VAL A 251 0.95 2.42 -21.07
C VAL A 251 0.84 2.20 -22.58
N LEU A 252 0.47 3.23 -23.35
CA LEU A 252 0.27 3.14 -24.80
C LEU A 252 1.54 3.38 -25.63
N ARG A 253 2.68 3.69 -25.04
CA ARG A 253 3.96 3.84 -25.77
C ARG A 253 4.30 2.55 -26.50
N GLU A 254 4.57 2.65 -27.79
CA GLU A 254 4.89 1.49 -28.66
C GLU A 254 6.17 0.76 -28.24
N ASN A 255 7.15 1.45 -27.66
CA ASN A 255 8.44 0.90 -27.22
C ASN A 255 8.51 0.56 -25.71
N GLY A 256 7.44 0.74 -24.97
CA GLY A 256 7.36 0.45 -23.52
C GLY A 256 7.01 -1.02 -23.28
N SER A 257 7.98 -1.94 -23.40
CA SER A 257 7.68 -3.39 -23.39
C SER A 257 7.06 -3.91 -22.10
N ILE A 258 7.54 -3.45 -20.94
CA ILE A 258 7.15 -4.01 -19.64
C ILE A 258 5.88 -3.37 -19.08
N VAL A 259 5.76 -2.05 -19.16
CA VAL A 259 4.57 -1.32 -18.71
C VAL A 259 3.34 -1.76 -19.48
N ARG A 260 3.49 -1.99 -20.80
CA ARG A 260 2.41 -2.48 -21.67
C ARG A 260 2.04 -3.92 -21.36
N GLU A 261 3.01 -4.78 -21.07
CA GLU A 261 2.76 -6.18 -20.72
C GLU A 261 2.05 -6.31 -19.36
N LEU A 262 2.46 -5.50 -18.37
CA LEU A 262 1.75 -5.39 -17.10
C LEU A 262 0.33 -4.85 -17.26
N ALA A 263 0.14 -3.84 -18.10
CA ALA A 263 -1.19 -3.32 -18.42
C ALA A 263 -2.07 -4.37 -19.09
N ARG A 264 -1.55 -5.16 -20.05
CA ARG A 264 -2.28 -6.29 -20.65
C ARG A 264 -2.73 -7.32 -19.62
N ILE A 265 -1.85 -7.65 -18.68
CA ILE A 265 -2.16 -8.63 -17.62
C ILE A 265 -3.21 -8.08 -16.67
N CYS A 266 -3.07 -6.83 -16.25
CA CYS A 266 -3.98 -6.20 -15.28
C CYS A 266 -5.33 -5.79 -15.88
N PHE A 267 -5.40 -5.51 -17.18
CA PHE A 267 -6.60 -4.94 -17.83
C PHE A 267 -7.15 -5.78 -18.99
N GLY A 268 -6.52 -6.90 -19.32
CA GLY A 268 -7.08 -7.88 -20.28
C GLY A 268 -7.18 -7.38 -21.72
N THR A 269 -6.29 -6.48 -22.16
CA THR A 269 -6.27 -5.95 -23.54
C THR A 269 -5.16 -6.54 -24.40
#